data_2dd01eab4d4fd6bf4609de71ae4146b5
#
_entry.id   2dd01eab4d4fd6bf4609de71ae4146b5
#
_cell.length_a   1.000
_cell.length_b   1.000
_cell.length_c   1.000
_cell.angle_alpha   90.00
_cell.angle_beta   90.00
_cell.angle_gamma   90.00
#
_symmetry.space_group_name_H-M   'P 1'
#
loop_
_entity.id
_entity.type
_entity.pdbx_description
1 polymer ?
#
loop_
_entity_poly.entity_id
_entity_poly.type
_entity_poly.pdbx_seq_one_letter_code
_entity_poly.pdbx_strand_id
1 'polypeptide(L)'
;MNALQSHTPGPWRTTGMIVFAQRNPGGRKTYIADASQDAGLQPSMANAKLIAAAPDLLKALEQCEHVIGMARLQGKLSDDACSEALIAARKALDKLR
;
A
#
# COMPACT_ATOMS: atom_id res chain seq x y z
N MET A 1 18.93 1.84 4.35
CA MET A 1 17.50 2.16 4.39
C MET A 1 16.84 1.71 3.10
N ASN A 2 15.72 1.00 3.21
CA ASN A 2 14.98 0.54 2.04
C ASN A 2 14.31 1.72 1.34
N ALA A 3 14.33 1.75 -0.01
CA ALA A 3 13.66 2.79 -0.78
C ALA A 3 12.16 2.89 -0.46
N LEU A 4 11.52 1.76 -0.10
CA LEU A 4 10.10 1.73 0.27
C LEU A 4 9.80 2.46 1.57
N GLN A 5 10.81 2.86 2.33
CA GLN A 5 10.66 3.60 3.58
C GLN A 5 10.77 5.11 3.40
N SER A 6 10.90 5.59 2.15
CA SER A 6 11.02 7.02 1.87
C SER A 6 9.71 7.78 2.01
N HIS A 7 8.58 7.10 1.95
CA HIS A 7 7.28 7.73 2.11
C HIS A 7 6.96 8.04 3.58
N THR A 8 5.98 8.90 3.81
CA THR A 8 5.50 9.18 5.17
C THR A 8 5.03 7.89 5.81
N PRO A 9 5.52 7.55 7.01
CA PRO A 9 5.08 6.33 7.68
C PRO A 9 3.59 6.33 8.00
N GLY A 10 2.98 5.15 7.94
CA GLY A 10 1.61 4.96 8.40
C GLY A 10 1.50 5.00 9.91
N PRO A 11 0.28 4.88 10.44
CA PRO A 11 -0.94 4.70 9.68
C PRO A 11 -1.43 5.99 9.01
N TRP A 12 -2.08 5.84 7.87
CA TRP A 12 -2.76 6.94 7.20
C TRP A 12 -4.26 6.81 7.46
N ARG A 13 -4.91 7.94 7.66
CA ARG A 13 -6.34 8.00 8.01
C ARG A 13 -7.07 8.94 7.08
N THR A 14 -8.39 8.88 7.12
CA THR A 14 -9.22 9.79 6.32
C THR A 14 -10.14 10.62 7.21
N THR A 15 -10.42 11.85 6.75
CA THR A 15 -11.50 12.68 7.21
C THR A 15 -12.22 13.13 5.95
N GLY A 16 -13.39 12.51 5.66
CA GLY A 16 -14.06 12.72 4.38
C GLY A 16 -13.17 12.31 3.20
N MET A 17 -12.75 13.28 2.41
CA MET A 17 -11.92 13.05 1.23
C MET A 17 -10.44 13.41 1.44
N ILE A 18 -10.08 13.79 2.66
CA ILE A 18 -8.70 14.16 2.99
C ILE A 18 -8.00 12.97 3.62
N VAL A 19 -6.76 12.71 3.20
CA VAL A 19 -5.90 11.67 3.76
C VAL A 19 -4.78 12.34 4.54
N PHE A 20 -4.56 11.87 5.77
CA PHE A 20 -3.50 12.38 6.63
C PHE A 20 -2.84 11.25 7.43
N ALA A 21 -1.60 11.47 7.85
CA ALA A 21 -0.89 10.57 8.74
C ALA A 21 -0.91 11.15 10.15
N GLN A 22 -1.24 10.31 11.13
CA GLN A 22 -1.23 10.72 12.54
C GLN A 22 -0.87 9.51 13.39
N ARG A 23 0.31 9.52 13.99
CA ARG A 23 0.79 8.36 14.75
C ARG A 23 0.06 8.17 16.07
N ASN A 24 -0.26 9.27 16.77
CA ASN A 24 -0.89 9.22 18.09
C ASN A 24 -2.16 10.03 18.07
N PRO A 25 -3.25 9.57 18.75
CA PRO A 25 -4.43 10.38 18.91
C PRO A 25 -4.09 11.73 19.53
N GLY A 26 -4.58 12.81 18.94
CA GLY A 26 -4.26 14.15 19.37
C GLY A 26 -2.88 14.65 18.97
N GLY A 27 -2.06 13.82 18.33
CA GLY A 27 -0.76 14.21 17.85
C GLY A 27 -0.80 15.01 16.56
N ARG A 28 0.39 15.39 16.08
CA ARG A 28 0.51 16.17 14.86
C ARG A 28 0.02 15.37 13.65
N LYS A 29 -0.76 16.02 12.79
CA LYS A 29 -1.22 15.45 11.52
C LYS A 29 -0.29 15.89 10.41
N THR A 30 0.03 14.95 9.52
CA THR A 30 0.77 15.22 8.29
C THR A 30 -0.18 15.02 7.12
N TYR A 31 -0.42 16.07 6.36
CA TYR A 31 -1.30 16.01 5.19
C TYR A 31 -0.66 15.13 4.10
N ILE A 32 -1.46 14.20 3.56
CA ILE A 32 -1.00 13.29 2.51
C ILE A 32 -1.65 13.65 1.18
N ALA A 33 -2.98 13.70 1.12
CA ALA A 33 -3.68 13.91 -0.14
C ALA A 33 -5.10 14.40 0.08
N ASP A 34 -5.63 15.07 -0.94
CA ASP A 34 -7.03 15.44 -1.03
C ASP A 34 -7.62 14.76 -2.26
N ALA A 35 -8.58 13.87 -2.06
CA ALA A 35 -9.18 13.10 -3.13
C ALA A 35 -10.46 13.75 -3.68
N SER A 36 -10.71 15.03 -3.37
CA SER A 36 -11.95 15.74 -3.72
C SER A 36 -12.03 16.23 -5.17
N GLN A 37 -11.10 15.83 -6.02
CA GLN A 37 -11.03 16.31 -7.41
C GLN A 37 -12.08 15.62 -8.30
N ASP A 38 -12.97 16.37 -8.88
CA ASP A 38 -13.84 16.05 -10.03
C ASP A 38 -14.61 14.71 -10.07
N ALA A 39 -14.37 13.80 -9.15
CA ALA A 39 -14.95 12.45 -9.19
C ALA A 39 -16.34 12.35 -8.55
N GLY A 40 -16.78 13.40 -7.85
CA GLY A 40 -18.03 13.36 -7.07
C GLY A 40 -17.79 12.80 -5.66
N LEU A 41 -18.81 12.94 -4.80
CA LEU A 41 -18.66 12.62 -3.37
C LEU A 41 -18.32 11.15 -3.10
N GLN A 42 -19.09 10.21 -3.65
CA GLN A 42 -18.90 8.80 -3.35
C GLN A 42 -17.56 8.28 -3.90
N PRO A 43 -17.21 8.49 -5.16
CA PRO A 43 -15.89 8.08 -5.65
C PRO A 43 -14.74 8.75 -4.92
N SER A 44 -14.86 10.03 -4.54
CA SER A 44 -13.80 10.74 -3.82
C SER A 44 -13.56 10.16 -2.44
N MET A 45 -14.60 9.79 -1.71
CA MET A 45 -14.46 9.14 -0.41
C MET A 45 -13.84 7.76 -0.54
N ALA A 46 -14.25 6.98 -1.55
CA ALA A 46 -13.67 5.66 -1.82
C ALA A 46 -12.20 5.78 -2.20
N ASN A 47 -11.85 6.77 -3.01
CA ASN A 47 -10.47 7.03 -3.38
C ASN A 47 -9.62 7.39 -2.16
N ALA A 48 -10.14 8.22 -1.27
CA ALA A 48 -9.43 8.58 -0.04
C ALA A 48 -9.16 7.34 0.82
N LYS A 49 -10.13 6.45 0.95
CA LYS A 49 -9.96 5.20 1.71
C LYS A 49 -8.89 4.31 1.08
N LEU A 50 -8.87 4.21 -0.23
CA LEU A 50 -7.86 3.41 -0.93
C LEU A 50 -6.46 4.00 -0.72
N ILE A 51 -6.33 5.32 -0.84
CA ILE A 51 -5.06 5.99 -0.59
C ILE A 51 -4.61 5.77 0.86
N ALA A 52 -5.53 5.90 1.82
CA ALA A 52 -5.21 5.70 3.23
C ALA A 52 -4.77 4.27 3.55
N ALA A 53 -5.23 3.29 2.78
CA ALA A 53 -4.83 1.89 2.95
C ALA A 53 -3.46 1.59 2.35
N ALA A 54 -2.85 2.52 1.61
CA ALA A 54 -1.62 2.26 0.86
C ALA A 54 -0.46 1.75 1.73
N PRO A 55 -0.16 2.30 2.92
CA PRO A 55 0.93 1.76 3.73
C PRO A 55 0.71 0.30 4.14
N ASP A 56 -0.52 -0.06 4.50
CA ASP A 56 -0.86 -1.43 4.89
C ASP A 56 -0.83 -2.36 3.69
N LEU A 57 -1.33 -1.90 2.54
CA LEU A 57 -1.27 -2.68 1.30
C LEU A 57 0.17 -2.93 0.88
N LEU A 58 1.05 -1.94 1.03
CA LEU A 58 2.46 -2.09 0.71
C LEU A 58 3.10 -3.16 1.58
N LYS A 59 2.87 -3.12 2.88
CA LYS A 59 3.39 -4.13 3.80
C LYS A 59 2.88 -5.52 3.48
N ALA A 60 1.58 -5.63 3.22
CA ALA A 60 0.97 -6.91 2.88
C ALA A 60 1.58 -7.48 1.58
N LEU A 61 1.80 -6.62 0.59
CA LEU A 61 2.38 -7.04 -0.68
C LEU A 61 3.82 -7.50 -0.51
N GLU A 62 4.62 -6.79 0.29
CA GLU A 62 5.99 -7.19 0.59
C GLU A 62 6.03 -8.54 1.29
N GLN A 63 5.12 -8.78 2.24
CA GLN A 63 5.02 -10.06 2.93
C GLN A 63 4.61 -11.18 1.97
N CYS A 64 3.65 -10.92 1.08
CA CYS A 64 3.22 -11.90 0.09
C CYS A 64 4.37 -12.26 -0.86
N GLU A 65 5.11 -11.27 -1.33
CA GLU A 65 6.27 -11.51 -2.18
C GLU A 65 7.27 -12.44 -1.49
N HIS A 66 7.56 -12.15 -0.22
CA HIS A 66 8.51 -12.95 0.55
C HIS A 66 8.02 -14.38 0.75
N VAL A 67 6.78 -14.55 1.20
CA VAL A 67 6.21 -15.87 1.51
C VAL A 67 6.10 -16.72 0.25
N ILE A 68 5.62 -16.15 -0.86
CA ILE A 68 5.49 -16.88 -2.11
C ILE A 68 6.88 -17.28 -2.64
N GLY A 69 7.84 -16.36 -2.56
CA GLY A 69 9.21 -16.65 -2.97
C GLY A 69 9.82 -17.80 -2.19
N MET A 70 9.62 -17.82 -0.87
CA MET A 70 10.12 -18.90 -0.03
C MET A 70 9.41 -20.22 -0.31
N ALA A 71 8.09 -20.20 -0.49
CA ALA A 71 7.33 -21.40 -0.79
C ALA A 71 7.74 -22.01 -2.14
N ARG A 72 8.02 -21.14 -3.13
CA ARG A 72 8.50 -21.57 -4.44
C ARG A 72 9.86 -22.28 -4.32
N LEU A 73 10.79 -21.70 -3.56
CA LEU A 73 12.10 -22.28 -3.35
C LEU A 73 12.04 -23.63 -2.65
N GLN A 74 11.03 -23.84 -1.81
CA GLN A 74 10.81 -25.10 -1.11
C GLN A 74 10.01 -26.12 -1.92
N GLY A 75 9.62 -25.78 -3.15
CA GLY A 75 8.84 -26.65 -4.01
C GLY A 75 7.40 -26.87 -3.57
N LYS A 76 6.87 -26.00 -2.72
CA LYS A 76 5.51 -26.15 -2.17
C LYS A 76 4.42 -25.62 -3.07
N LEU A 77 4.76 -24.80 -4.06
CA LEU A 77 3.82 -24.19 -4.99
C LEU A 77 4.27 -24.44 -6.42
N SER A 78 3.31 -24.47 -7.36
CA SER A 78 3.66 -24.63 -8.77
C SER A 78 4.39 -23.40 -9.28
N ASP A 79 5.35 -23.61 -10.18
CA ASP A 79 6.13 -22.52 -10.74
C ASP A 79 5.27 -21.51 -11.51
N ASP A 80 4.28 -22.00 -12.26
CA ASP A 80 3.44 -21.12 -13.07
C ASP A 80 2.64 -20.13 -12.23
N ALA A 81 1.94 -20.62 -11.20
CA ALA A 81 1.15 -19.77 -10.32
C ALA A 81 2.04 -18.79 -9.55
N CYS A 82 3.17 -19.28 -9.03
CA CYS A 82 4.12 -18.43 -8.31
C CYS A 82 4.72 -17.37 -9.21
N SER A 83 5.06 -17.72 -10.44
CA SER A 83 5.69 -16.79 -11.37
C SER A 83 4.76 -15.61 -11.69
N GLU A 84 3.49 -15.89 -11.98
CA GLU A 84 2.52 -14.82 -12.26
C GLU A 84 2.33 -13.90 -11.06
N ALA A 85 2.15 -14.46 -9.86
CA ALA A 85 1.93 -13.70 -8.65
C ALA A 85 3.16 -12.85 -8.32
N LEU A 86 4.36 -13.43 -8.41
CA LEU A 86 5.59 -12.70 -8.12
C LEU A 86 5.86 -11.59 -9.13
N ILE A 87 5.60 -11.83 -10.41
CA ILE A 87 5.78 -10.82 -11.44
C ILE A 87 4.86 -9.63 -11.17
N ALA A 88 3.59 -9.90 -10.86
CA ALA A 88 2.64 -8.85 -10.55
C ALA A 88 3.03 -8.05 -9.31
N ALA A 89 3.43 -8.74 -8.24
CA ALA A 89 3.85 -8.10 -7.01
C ALA A 89 5.10 -7.25 -7.22
N ARG A 90 6.09 -7.78 -7.93
CA ARG A 90 7.34 -7.06 -8.20
C ARG A 90 7.12 -5.85 -9.09
N LYS A 91 6.25 -5.97 -10.09
CA LYS A 91 5.88 -4.81 -10.92
C LYS A 91 5.30 -3.69 -10.08
N ALA A 92 4.37 -4.03 -9.18
CA ALA A 92 3.75 -3.03 -8.31
C ALA A 92 4.76 -2.38 -7.37
N LEU A 93 5.64 -3.19 -6.76
CA LEU A 93 6.66 -2.70 -5.85
C LEU A 93 7.73 -1.87 -6.55
N ASP A 94 8.10 -2.24 -7.78
CA ASP A 94 9.13 -1.54 -8.53
C ASP A 94 8.74 -0.11 -8.86
N LYS A 95 7.45 0.20 -8.91
CA LYS A 95 6.98 1.58 -9.07
C LYS A 95 7.37 2.47 -7.90
N LEU A 96 7.70 1.88 -6.75
CA LEU A 96 8.01 2.60 -5.52
C LEU A 96 9.50 2.57 -5.16
N ARG A 97 10.27 1.75 -5.84
CA ARG A 97 11.70 1.59 -5.58
C ARG A 97 12.55 2.55 -6.38
#